data_facae15802f01d60d3e9fa5dabd9f365
#
_entry.id   facae15802f01d60d3e9fa5dabd9f365
#
_cell.length_a   1.000
_cell.length_b   1.000
_cell.length_c   1.000
_cell.angle_alpha   90.00
_cell.angle_beta   90.00
_cell.angle_gamma   90.00
#
_symmetry.space_group_name_H-M   'P 1'
#
loop_
_entity.id
_entity.type
_entity.pdbx_description
1 polymer ?
#
loop_
_entity_poly.entity_id
_entity_poly.type
_entity_poly.pdbx_seq_one_letter_code
_entity_poly.pdbx_strand_id
1 'polypeptide(L)'
;MLSYEGYDLVFEDHFDGPELDRDHWNVELHEPGWVNEELQEYVDSGDNIELKDGRLLIRPVKTVHKDGSVFYTSGRITTQHKHDFTYGLFEARMKVPKGKGYLPAFWLMTTDEERYGHWPECGEIDVMEIMGQDTQTQYGTIHYGLPHEQNQGRLTLYTGDFAEEFHTFALEWTPGALRWYVDGRLFHEASQWYSVGRDGVRRPFPAPFDHEMYIILNLAVGGNWVGYPDETTDFEGAVYEVDYVRVYQKEP
;
A
#
# COMPACT_ATOMS: atom_id res chain seq x y z
N MET A 1 6.40 14.06 -16.31
CA MET A 1 5.68 12.92 -16.89
C MET A 1 6.49 11.67 -16.59
N LEU A 2 5.87 10.59 -16.13
CA LEU A 2 6.55 9.32 -15.89
C LEU A 2 7.19 8.81 -17.18
N SER A 3 8.38 8.24 -17.08
CA SER A 3 9.12 7.69 -18.23
C SER A 3 9.61 6.27 -17.90
N TYR A 4 9.43 5.36 -18.82
CA TYR A 4 9.92 3.98 -18.75
C TYR A 4 11.24 3.77 -19.51
N GLU A 5 11.85 4.85 -20.01
CA GLU A 5 13.10 4.78 -20.76
C GLU A 5 14.24 4.18 -19.92
N GLY A 6 14.83 3.09 -20.42
CA GLY A 6 15.90 2.35 -19.75
C GLY A 6 15.44 1.46 -18.60
N TYR A 7 14.14 1.20 -18.50
CA TYR A 7 13.57 0.24 -17.54
C TYR A 7 13.06 -1.01 -18.26
N ASP A 8 13.37 -2.18 -17.72
CA ASP A 8 12.84 -3.46 -18.13
C ASP A 8 11.77 -3.94 -17.16
N LEU A 9 10.70 -4.54 -17.65
CA LEU A 9 9.66 -5.15 -16.84
C LEU A 9 10.24 -6.42 -16.16
N VAL A 10 10.28 -6.44 -14.83
CA VAL A 10 10.83 -7.56 -14.04
C VAL A 10 9.78 -8.32 -13.25
N PHE A 11 8.63 -7.74 -13.03
CA PHE A 11 7.49 -8.38 -12.37
C PHE A 11 6.18 -7.77 -12.89
N GLU A 12 5.19 -8.63 -13.15
CA GLU A 12 3.81 -8.20 -13.38
C GLU A 12 2.82 -9.26 -12.91
N ASP A 13 1.67 -8.80 -12.43
CA ASP A 13 0.50 -9.60 -12.21
C ASP A 13 -0.75 -8.84 -12.69
N HIS A 14 -1.52 -9.47 -13.55
CA HIS A 14 -2.79 -8.96 -14.09
C HIS A 14 -4.01 -9.61 -13.44
N PHE A 15 -3.79 -10.48 -12.46
CA PHE A 15 -4.84 -11.18 -11.73
C PHE A 15 -5.84 -11.95 -12.62
N ASP A 16 -5.33 -12.45 -13.75
CA ASP A 16 -6.13 -13.16 -14.77
C ASP A 16 -6.41 -14.63 -14.41
N GLY A 17 -5.79 -15.12 -13.33
CA GLY A 17 -5.95 -16.50 -12.86
C GLY A 17 -7.34 -16.77 -12.27
N PRO A 18 -7.66 -18.05 -12.04
CA PRO A 18 -8.90 -18.42 -11.35
C PRO A 18 -8.83 -18.17 -9.84
N GLU A 19 -7.63 -18.05 -9.29
CA GLU A 19 -7.34 -17.78 -7.88
C GLU A 19 -6.00 -17.06 -7.76
N LEU A 20 -5.73 -16.45 -6.60
CA LEU A 20 -4.51 -15.71 -6.32
C LEU A 20 -3.27 -16.59 -6.52
N ASP A 21 -2.32 -16.12 -7.33
CA ASP A 21 -1.06 -16.82 -7.54
C ASP A 21 -0.22 -16.83 -6.26
N ARG A 22 -0.16 -18.00 -5.64
CA ARG A 22 0.58 -18.19 -4.38
C ARG A 22 2.10 -18.30 -4.58
N ASP A 23 2.59 -18.36 -5.79
CA ASP A 23 4.03 -18.22 -6.07
C ASP A 23 4.45 -16.76 -6.08
N HIS A 24 3.53 -15.84 -6.36
CA HIS A 24 3.73 -14.39 -6.31
C HIS A 24 3.34 -13.78 -4.97
N TRP A 25 2.22 -14.22 -4.37
CA TRP A 25 1.60 -13.56 -3.23
C TRP A 25 1.44 -14.46 -2.01
N ASN A 26 1.75 -13.90 -0.84
CA ASN A 26 1.28 -14.42 0.44
C ASN A 26 -0.05 -13.75 0.78
N VAL A 27 -0.93 -14.44 1.49
CA VAL A 27 -2.02 -13.82 2.23
C VAL A 27 -1.60 -13.76 3.69
N GLU A 28 -1.60 -12.58 4.27
CA GLU A 28 -1.26 -12.38 5.67
C GLU A 28 -2.49 -12.50 6.56
N LEU A 29 -2.28 -13.07 7.75
CA LEU A 29 -3.30 -13.27 8.78
C LEU A 29 -2.90 -12.47 10.01
N HIS A 30 -3.74 -11.51 10.43
CA HIS A 30 -3.50 -10.69 11.60
C HIS A 30 -4.78 -10.43 12.35
N GLU A 31 -4.72 -10.54 13.67
CA GLU A 31 -5.83 -10.24 14.57
C GLU A 31 -6.21 -8.74 14.55
N PRO A 32 -7.46 -8.38 14.89
CA PRO A 32 -7.87 -7.00 15.05
C PRO A 32 -6.99 -6.24 16.06
N GLY A 33 -6.67 -4.99 15.77
CA GLY A 33 -5.82 -4.15 16.63
C GLY A 33 -4.34 -4.46 16.56
N TRP A 34 -3.89 -5.27 15.61
CA TRP A 34 -2.47 -5.58 15.41
C TRP A 34 -1.62 -4.33 15.22
N VAL A 35 -2.08 -3.39 14.39
CA VAL A 35 -1.46 -2.07 14.18
C VAL A 35 -2.53 -0.97 14.18
N ASN A 36 -2.15 0.26 14.50
CA ASN A 36 -2.93 1.50 14.30
C ASN A 36 -4.35 1.49 14.89
N GLU A 37 -4.68 0.58 15.83
CA GLU A 37 -6.05 0.39 16.37
C GLU A 37 -7.06 0.02 15.26
N GLU A 38 -6.61 -0.66 14.22
CA GLU A 38 -7.46 -1.12 13.11
C GLU A 38 -8.43 -2.22 13.58
N LEU A 39 -9.62 -2.28 12.99
CA LEU A 39 -10.70 -3.14 13.45
C LEU A 39 -10.77 -4.49 12.77
N GLN A 40 -10.22 -4.62 11.57
CA GLN A 40 -10.30 -5.85 10.79
C GLN A 40 -9.34 -6.93 11.30
N GLU A 41 -9.79 -8.16 11.21
CA GLU A 41 -8.95 -9.33 11.08
C GLU A 41 -8.56 -9.49 9.61
N TYR A 42 -7.28 -9.67 9.29
CA TYR A 42 -6.86 -10.06 7.96
C TYR A 42 -6.93 -11.58 7.83
N VAL A 43 -7.66 -12.05 6.82
CA VAL A 43 -8.00 -13.47 6.66
C VAL A 43 -7.76 -13.97 5.24
N ASP A 44 -7.51 -15.27 5.10
CA ASP A 44 -7.47 -15.97 3.81
C ASP A 44 -8.87 -16.51 3.47
N SER A 45 -9.73 -15.65 2.95
CA SER A 45 -11.11 -15.96 2.62
C SER A 45 -11.49 -15.42 1.25
N GLY A 46 -12.23 -16.20 0.47
CA GLY A 46 -12.80 -15.76 -0.82
C GLY A 46 -13.81 -14.63 -0.70
N ASP A 47 -14.36 -14.38 0.48
CA ASP A 47 -15.25 -13.24 0.73
C ASP A 47 -14.43 -11.92 0.79
N ASN A 48 -13.17 -11.99 1.16
CA ASN A 48 -12.28 -10.84 1.34
C ASN A 48 -11.27 -10.67 0.20
N ILE A 49 -10.81 -11.77 -0.42
CA ILE A 49 -9.82 -11.76 -1.51
C ILE A 49 -10.36 -12.63 -2.63
N GLU A 50 -10.76 -12.01 -3.73
CA GLU A 50 -11.31 -12.69 -4.90
C GLU A 50 -10.61 -12.20 -6.17
N LEU A 51 -10.33 -13.12 -7.12
CA LEU A 51 -9.99 -12.74 -8.48
C LEU A 51 -11.24 -12.85 -9.35
N LYS A 52 -11.58 -11.78 -10.04
CA LYS A 52 -12.75 -11.71 -10.90
C LYS A 52 -12.58 -10.72 -12.03
N ASP A 53 -12.96 -11.14 -13.23
CA ASP A 53 -12.92 -10.32 -14.44
C ASP A 53 -11.53 -9.69 -14.70
N GLY A 54 -10.45 -10.48 -14.45
CA GLY A 54 -9.06 -10.02 -14.60
C GLY A 54 -8.68 -8.94 -13.59
N ARG A 55 -9.12 -9.07 -12.33
CA ARG A 55 -8.81 -8.12 -11.25
C ARG A 55 -8.73 -8.81 -9.91
N LEU A 56 -7.89 -8.26 -9.05
CA LEU A 56 -7.94 -8.55 -7.62
C LEU A 56 -8.99 -7.65 -6.96
N LEU A 57 -9.87 -8.26 -6.19
CA LEU A 57 -10.89 -7.59 -5.40
C LEU A 57 -10.62 -7.85 -3.92
N ILE A 58 -10.34 -6.79 -3.17
CA ILE A 58 -10.21 -6.85 -1.70
C ILE A 58 -11.46 -6.19 -1.11
N ARG A 59 -12.22 -6.96 -0.30
CA ARG A 59 -13.48 -6.51 0.31
C ARG A 59 -13.40 -6.50 1.82
N PRO A 60 -13.91 -5.45 2.47
CA PRO A 60 -14.16 -5.46 3.89
C PRO A 60 -15.50 -6.18 4.15
N VAL A 61 -15.53 -7.08 5.10
CA VAL A 61 -16.77 -7.76 5.50
C VAL A 61 -17.10 -7.39 6.95
N LYS A 62 -18.33 -6.99 7.20
CA LYS A 62 -18.87 -6.69 8.53
C LYS A 62 -19.83 -7.78 8.95
N THR A 63 -19.58 -8.44 10.05
CA THR A 63 -20.45 -9.45 10.65
C THR A 63 -21.04 -8.95 11.96
N VAL A 64 -22.36 -9.00 12.08
CA VAL A 64 -23.07 -8.66 13.32
C VAL A 64 -23.59 -9.96 13.93
N HIS A 65 -23.12 -10.30 15.10
CA HIS A 65 -23.54 -11.49 15.84
C HIS A 65 -24.86 -11.26 16.58
N LYS A 66 -25.50 -12.35 16.99
CA LYS A 66 -26.80 -12.33 17.70
C LYS A 66 -26.75 -11.58 19.04
N ASP A 67 -25.59 -11.49 19.66
CA ASP A 67 -25.37 -10.76 20.91
C ASP A 67 -25.09 -9.26 20.68
N GLY A 68 -25.07 -8.81 19.42
CA GLY A 68 -24.80 -7.44 19.04
C GLY A 68 -23.32 -7.10 18.84
N SER A 69 -22.41 -8.05 19.07
CA SER A 69 -21.00 -7.84 18.76
C SER A 69 -20.79 -7.72 17.25
N VAL A 70 -19.84 -6.86 16.86
CA VAL A 70 -19.52 -6.55 15.47
C VAL A 70 -18.06 -6.94 15.21
N PHE A 71 -17.85 -7.68 14.13
CA PHE A 71 -16.53 -8.10 13.65
C PHE A 71 -16.32 -7.62 12.23
N TYR A 72 -15.07 -7.33 11.92
CA TYR A 72 -14.65 -6.93 10.58
C TYR A 72 -13.56 -7.87 10.09
N THR A 73 -13.66 -8.31 8.83
CA THR A 73 -12.57 -9.00 8.15
C THR A 73 -12.18 -8.24 6.88
N SER A 74 -10.95 -8.41 6.43
CA SER A 74 -10.46 -7.82 5.19
C SER A 74 -9.31 -8.64 4.62
N GLY A 75 -8.74 -8.19 3.50
CA GLY A 75 -7.63 -8.83 2.82
C GLY A 75 -6.33 -8.01 2.90
N ARG A 76 -5.22 -8.73 3.05
CA ARG A 76 -3.85 -8.23 2.93
C ARG A 76 -2.99 -9.27 2.22
N ILE A 77 -2.36 -8.85 1.12
CA ILE A 77 -1.45 -9.71 0.36
C ILE A 77 -0.08 -9.06 0.22
N THR A 78 0.97 -9.88 0.18
CA THR A 78 2.36 -9.40 0.08
C THR A 78 3.21 -10.25 -0.83
N THR A 79 4.26 -9.64 -1.40
CA THR A 79 5.28 -10.39 -2.17
C THR A 79 6.47 -10.81 -1.31
N GLN A 80 6.43 -10.66 0.01
CA GLN A 80 7.55 -10.92 0.93
C GLN A 80 8.18 -12.30 0.72
N HIS A 81 9.51 -12.36 0.56
CA HIS A 81 10.30 -13.57 0.30
C HIS A 81 9.96 -14.30 -1.01
N LYS A 82 9.16 -13.70 -1.87
CA LYS A 82 8.84 -14.19 -3.21
C LYS A 82 9.36 -13.25 -4.29
N HIS A 83 9.07 -11.97 -4.13
CA HIS A 83 9.57 -10.91 -4.98
C HIS A 83 9.91 -9.71 -4.12
N ASP A 84 11.19 -9.54 -3.84
CA ASP A 84 11.76 -8.41 -3.11
C ASP A 84 12.58 -7.57 -4.09
N PHE A 85 12.51 -6.25 -3.97
CA PHE A 85 13.11 -5.33 -4.92
C PHE A 85 13.92 -4.25 -4.21
N THR A 86 15.06 -3.89 -4.77
CA THR A 86 15.78 -2.67 -4.41
C THR A 86 15.80 -1.76 -5.62
N TYR A 87 15.21 -0.58 -5.48
CA TYR A 87 14.98 0.39 -6.55
C TYR A 87 14.09 -0.13 -7.67
N GLY A 88 13.57 0.77 -8.46
CA GLY A 88 12.71 0.46 -9.59
C GLY A 88 11.57 1.46 -9.76
N LEU A 89 10.72 1.15 -10.73
CA LEU A 89 9.46 1.85 -10.95
C LEU A 89 8.34 0.86 -10.61
N PHE A 90 7.61 1.15 -9.55
CA PHE A 90 6.49 0.37 -9.05
C PHE A 90 5.21 1.02 -9.51
N GLU A 91 4.35 0.27 -10.17
CA GLU A 91 3.11 0.80 -10.74
C GLU A 91 1.96 -0.16 -10.48
N ALA A 92 0.82 0.37 -10.09
CA ALA A 92 -0.42 -0.38 -10.05
C ALA A 92 -1.59 0.48 -10.54
N ARG A 93 -2.56 -0.17 -11.21
CA ARG A 93 -3.78 0.47 -11.65
C ARG A 93 -4.94 0.00 -10.77
N MET A 94 -5.58 0.95 -10.08
CA MET A 94 -6.48 0.65 -8.97
C MET A 94 -7.67 1.59 -8.92
N LYS A 95 -8.75 1.10 -8.27
CA LYS A 95 -9.92 1.88 -7.89
C LYS A 95 -10.26 1.56 -6.43
N VAL A 96 -10.46 2.59 -5.62
CA VAL A 96 -10.62 2.46 -4.16
C VAL A 96 -12.08 2.45 -3.72
N PRO A 97 -12.41 1.84 -2.57
CA PRO A 97 -13.75 1.94 -1.99
C PRO A 97 -14.00 3.33 -1.38
N LYS A 98 -15.25 3.77 -1.44
CA LYS A 98 -15.72 4.98 -0.75
C LYS A 98 -16.45 4.61 0.54
N GLY A 99 -16.12 5.30 1.62
CA GLY A 99 -16.77 5.10 2.90
C GLY A 99 -15.87 5.42 4.07
N LYS A 100 -16.42 6.02 5.12
CA LYS A 100 -15.68 6.37 6.32
C LYS A 100 -15.05 5.13 6.97
N GLY A 101 -13.80 5.25 7.36
CA GLY A 101 -13.06 4.20 8.02
C GLY A 101 -12.35 3.23 7.09
N TYR A 102 -12.36 3.41 5.77
CA TYR A 102 -11.57 2.60 4.85
C TYR A 102 -10.23 3.25 4.54
N LEU A 103 -9.17 2.41 4.54
CA LEU A 103 -7.83 2.80 4.12
C LEU A 103 -7.27 1.72 3.16
N PRO A 104 -7.59 1.78 1.86
CA PRO A 104 -6.87 1.03 0.85
C PRO A 104 -5.44 1.54 0.73
N ALA A 105 -4.48 0.63 0.62
CA ALA A 105 -3.07 0.96 0.50
C ALA A 105 -2.33 0.07 -0.51
N PHE A 106 -1.36 0.69 -1.18
CA PHE A 106 -0.31 0.08 -1.97
C PHE A 106 1.02 0.64 -1.47
N TRP A 107 1.86 -0.19 -0.89
CA TRP A 107 3.04 0.24 -0.18
C TRP A 107 4.14 -0.81 -0.13
N LEU A 108 5.30 -0.43 0.32
CA LEU A 108 6.48 -1.27 0.39
C LEU A 108 7.02 -1.29 1.81
N MET A 109 7.42 -2.49 2.25
CA MET A 109 8.06 -2.71 3.54
C MET A 109 9.33 -3.54 3.37
N THR A 110 10.27 -3.38 4.28
CA THR A 110 11.52 -4.14 4.24
C THR A 110 11.34 -5.61 4.51
N THR A 111 12.09 -6.43 3.79
CA THR A 111 12.23 -7.87 4.06
C THR A 111 13.25 -8.13 5.17
N ASP A 112 14.27 -7.28 5.30
CA ASP A 112 15.36 -7.40 6.28
C ASP A 112 15.32 -6.28 7.32
N GLU A 113 14.64 -6.52 8.44
CA GLU A 113 14.61 -5.61 9.58
C GLU A 113 15.92 -5.61 10.39
N GLU A 114 16.82 -6.57 10.19
CA GLU A 114 18.06 -6.62 10.95
C GLU A 114 19.05 -5.51 10.51
N ARG A 115 18.97 -5.08 9.26
CA ARG A 115 19.89 -4.10 8.69
C ARG A 115 19.81 -2.72 9.35
N TYR A 116 18.61 -2.22 9.59
CA TYR A 116 18.37 -0.88 10.14
C TYR A 116 17.58 -0.89 11.45
N GLY A 117 16.97 -1.98 11.81
CA GLY A 117 16.11 -2.14 12.98
C GLY A 117 14.65 -2.36 12.59
N HIS A 118 13.80 -2.50 13.60
CA HIS A 118 12.36 -2.62 13.38
C HIS A 118 11.75 -1.28 12.96
N TRP A 119 10.52 -1.35 12.48
CA TRP A 119 9.76 -0.15 12.15
C TRP A 119 9.79 0.88 13.30
N PRO A 120 9.96 2.18 13.01
CA PRO A 120 10.11 2.80 11.69
C PRO A 120 11.56 2.92 11.19
N GLU A 121 12.56 2.38 11.90
CA GLU A 121 13.99 2.50 11.55
C GLU A 121 14.32 1.82 10.21
N CYS A 122 13.63 0.71 9.90
CA CYS A 122 13.81 -0.07 8.67
C CYS A 122 13.30 0.63 7.41
N GLY A 123 12.43 1.63 7.56
CA GLY A 123 11.82 2.34 6.46
C GLY A 123 10.53 1.69 5.96
N GLU A 124 9.62 2.52 5.45
CA GLU A 124 8.37 2.17 4.79
C GLU A 124 8.12 3.18 3.68
N ILE A 125 7.61 2.73 2.53
CA ILE A 125 7.29 3.59 1.38
C ILE A 125 5.85 3.37 0.97
N ASP A 126 4.99 4.37 1.18
CA ASP A 126 3.60 4.33 0.77
C ASP A 126 3.47 4.93 -0.63
N VAL A 127 3.15 4.08 -1.60
CA VAL A 127 2.92 4.50 -2.98
C VAL A 127 1.55 5.15 -3.12
N MET A 128 0.54 4.54 -2.51
CA MET A 128 -0.82 5.06 -2.49
C MET A 128 -1.48 4.74 -1.14
N GLU A 129 -2.00 5.78 -0.51
CA GLU A 129 -2.93 5.69 0.60
C GLU A 129 -4.08 6.68 0.36
N ILE A 130 -5.32 6.22 0.48
CA ILE A 130 -6.51 7.04 0.27
C ILE A 130 -7.50 6.78 1.40
N MET A 131 -7.92 7.84 2.09
CA MET A 131 -8.98 7.71 3.10
C MET A 131 -10.34 7.58 2.40
N GLY A 132 -11.11 6.54 2.72
CA GLY A 132 -12.40 6.28 2.09
C GLY A 132 -13.44 7.40 2.26
N GLN A 133 -13.30 8.28 3.23
CA GLN A 133 -14.12 9.49 3.40
C GLN A 133 -13.62 10.69 2.59
N ASP A 134 -12.42 10.63 2.00
CA ASP A 134 -11.85 11.67 1.13
C ASP A 134 -11.15 11.02 -0.07
N THR A 135 -11.94 10.36 -0.91
CA THR A 135 -11.45 9.62 -2.08
C THR A 135 -11.01 10.51 -3.25
N GLN A 136 -10.97 11.82 -3.05
CA GLN A 136 -10.33 12.76 -3.98
C GLN A 136 -8.87 13.04 -3.67
N THR A 137 -8.40 12.68 -2.46
CA THR A 137 -7.04 12.95 -2.01
C THR A 137 -6.24 11.67 -1.82
N GLN A 138 -5.11 11.58 -2.49
CA GLN A 138 -4.12 10.52 -2.42
C GLN A 138 -2.87 11.03 -1.69
N TYR A 139 -2.27 10.19 -0.86
CA TYR A 139 -1.04 10.45 -0.14
C TYR A 139 0.06 9.50 -0.62
N GLY A 140 1.30 10.01 -0.70
CA GLY A 140 2.51 9.24 -0.90
C GLY A 140 3.51 9.62 0.19
N THR A 141 4.08 8.63 0.88
CA THR A 141 4.82 8.89 2.11
C THR A 141 6.08 8.05 2.18
N ILE A 142 7.08 8.48 2.90
CA ILE A 142 8.11 7.62 3.50
C ILE A 142 8.10 7.80 5.01
N HIS A 143 8.24 6.68 5.74
CA HIS A 143 8.40 6.63 7.18
C HIS A 143 9.78 6.08 7.53
N TYR A 144 10.50 6.68 8.48
CA TYR A 144 11.86 6.29 8.82
C TYR A 144 12.32 6.83 10.18
N GLY A 145 13.42 6.27 10.67
CA GLY A 145 14.18 6.80 11.81
C GLY A 145 13.54 6.64 13.18
N LEU A 146 14.33 6.91 14.22
CA LEU A 146 13.86 6.94 15.61
C LEU A 146 14.52 8.15 16.32
N PRO A 147 13.76 9.18 16.75
CA PRO A 147 12.29 9.23 16.70
C PRO A 147 11.74 9.15 15.27
N HIS A 148 10.50 8.63 15.17
CA HIS A 148 9.82 8.48 13.88
C HIS A 148 9.69 9.81 13.13
N GLU A 149 10.16 9.81 11.90
CA GLU A 149 10.02 10.92 10.94
C GLU A 149 9.28 10.42 9.69
N GLN A 150 8.66 11.35 8.98
CA GLN A 150 8.01 11.09 7.71
C GLN A 150 8.22 12.23 6.72
N ASN A 151 8.15 11.91 5.42
CA ASN A 151 8.07 12.89 4.34
C ASN A 151 6.88 12.52 3.46
N GLN A 152 5.83 13.33 3.51
CA GLN A 152 4.54 13.05 2.86
C GLN A 152 4.19 14.13 1.86
N GLY A 153 3.80 13.71 0.66
CA GLY A 153 3.12 14.53 -0.33
C GLY A 153 1.67 14.10 -0.53
N ARG A 154 0.88 14.98 -1.12
CA ARG A 154 -0.52 14.68 -1.46
C ARG A 154 -0.92 15.26 -2.81
N LEU A 155 -1.84 14.58 -3.48
CA LEU A 155 -2.53 15.07 -4.66
C LEU A 155 -4.03 15.03 -4.40
N THR A 156 -4.71 16.17 -4.61
CA THR A 156 -6.18 16.24 -4.59
C THR A 156 -6.68 16.48 -6.01
N LEU A 157 -7.62 15.66 -6.48
CA LEU A 157 -8.27 15.82 -7.77
C LEU A 157 -9.21 17.04 -7.72
N TYR A 158 -9.15 17.87 -8.77
CA TYR A 158 -10.10 18.98 -8.94
C TYR A 158 -11.49 18.50 -9.40
N THR A 159 -11.51 17.41 -10.17
CA THR A 159 -12.72 16.77 -10.71
C THR A 159 -12.50 15.28 -10.74
N GLY A 160 -13.56 14.49 -10.60
CA GLY A 160 -13.46 13.03 -10.49
C GLY A 160 -13.14 12.59 -9.06
N ASP A 161 -12.95 11.30 -8.91
CA ASP A 161 -12.81 10.66 -7.61
C ASP A 161 -12.10 9.30 -7.82
N PHE A 162 -11.11 8.98 -7.03
CA PHE A 162 -10.39 7.70 -7.10
C PHE A 162 -11.27 6.46 -6.84
N ALA A 163 -12.50 6.68 -6.36
CA ALA A 163 -13.49 5.62 -6.19
C ALA A 163 -14.44 5.46 -7.41
N GLU A 164 -14.43 6.41 -8.36
CA GLU A 164 -15.31 6.36 -9.54
C GLU A 164 -14.65 5.65 -10.72
N GLU A 165 -13.34 5.90 -10.92
CA GLU A 165 -12.57 5.39 -12.06
C GLU A 165 -11.25 4.74 -11.61
N PHE A 166 -10.66 3.93 -12.49
CA PHE A 166 -9.33 3.37 -12.28
C PHE A 166 -8.28 4.43 -12.59
N HIS A 167 -7.34 4.59 -11.67
CA HIS A 167 -6.17 5.44 -11.81
C HIS A 167 -4.90 4.62 -11.70
N THR A 168 -3.81 5.12 -12.30
CA THR A 168 -2.49 4.53 -12.18
C THR A 168 -1.69 5.26 -11.12
N PHE A 169 -1.24 4.54 -10.10
CA PHE A 169 -0.38 5.02 -9.04
C PHE A 169 1.01 4.44 -9.24
N ALA A 170 2.03 5.28 -9.18
CA ALA A 170 3.39 4.81 -9.38
C ALA A 170 4.41 5.51 -8.48
N LEU A 171 5.47 4.77 -8.15
CA LEU A 171 6.66 5.21 -7.46
C LEU A 171 7.88 4.95 -8.34
N GLU A 172 8.67 5.97 -8.64
CA GLU A 172 10.02 5.80 -9.12
C GLU A 172 10.99 5.90 -7.93
N TRP A 173 11.57 4.78 -7.55
CA TRP A 173 12.54 4.68 -6.46
C TRP A 173 13.93 4.43 -7.03
N THR A 174 14.82 5.40 -6.83
CA THR A 174 16.21 5.39 -7.32
C THR A 174 17.18 5.66 -6.17
N PRO A 175 18.49 5.39 -6.33
CA PRO A 175 19.48 5.80 -5.33
C PRO A 175 19.51 7.30 -5.02
N GLY A 176 18.95 8.13 -5.90
CA GLY A 176 18.98 9.59 -5.79
C GLY A 176 17.67 10.24 -5.36
N ALA A 177 16.54 9.55 -5.44
CA ALA A 177 15.23 10.10 -5.10
C ALA A 177 14.13 9.05 -5.08
N LEU A 178 13.04 9.36 -4.37
CA LEU A 178 11.75 8.74 -4.55
C LEU A 178 10.80 9.77 -5.17
N ARG A 179 10.02 9.35 -6.17
CA ARG A 179 9.06 10.21 -6.89
C ARG A 179 7.73 9.51 -7.05
N TRP A 180 6.66 10.18 -6.66
CA TRP A 180 5.30 9.64 -6.71
C TRP A 180 4.50 10.26 -7.85
N TYR A 181 3.77 9.41 -8.56
CA TYR A 181 2.99 9.79 -9.73
C TYR A 181 1.55 9.27 -9.63
N VAL A 182 0.61 10.06 -10.13
CA VAL A 182 -0.76 9.62 -10.43
C VAL A 182 -1.01 9.90 -11.91
N ASP A 183 -1.47 8.90 -12.66
CA ASP A 183 -1.72 8.97 -14.11
C ASP A 183 -0.52 9.56 -14.88
N GLY A 184 0.68 9.14 -14.51
CA GLY A 184 1.94 9.59 -15.06
C GLY A 184 2.35 11.02 -14.68
N ARG A 185 1.59 11.72 -13.82
CA ARG A 185 1.88 13.07 -13.36
C ARG A 185 2.58 13.05 -12.00
N LEU A 186 3.79 13.60 -11.94
CA LEU A 186 4.54 13.79 -10.68
C LEU A 186 3.77 14.72 -9.74
N PHE A 187 3.61 14.32 -8.47
CA PHE A 187 3.01 15.17 -7.44
C PHE A 187 3.89 15.32 -6.20
N HIS A 188 4.82 14.39 -5.95
CA HIS A 188 5.70 14.43 -4.80
C HIS A 188 7.10 13.91 -5.15
N GLU A 189 8.13 14.49 -4.54
CA GLU A 189 9.52 14.02 -4.61
C GLU A 189 10.17 14.13 -3.23
N ALA A 190 10.88 13.08 -2.81
CA ALA A 190 11.77 13.07 -1.67
C ALA A 190 13.19 12.70 -2.15
N SER A 191 14.15 13.60 -1.96
CA SER A 191 15.54 13.45 -2.44
C SER A 191 16.59 13.83 -1.40
N GLN A 192 16.17 14.24 -0.20
CA GLN A 192 17.07 14.60 0.90
C GLN A 192 16.44 14.26 2.24
N TRP A 193 17.11 13.41 3.01
CA TRP A 193 16.80 13.08 4.41
C TRP A 193 18.03 12.51 5.09
N TYR A 194 17.93 12.24 6.34
CA TYR A 194 18.78 11.33 7.09
C TYR A 194 17.93 10.60 8.11
N SER A 195 18.25 9.36 8.40
CA SER A 195 17.61 8.64 9.49
C SER A 195 18.52 8.57 10.70
N VAL A 196 17.93 8.38 11.87
CA VAL A 196 18.66 8.10 13.11
C VAL A 196 18.12 6.79 13.64
N GLY A 197 19.01 5.84 13.97
CA GLY A 197 18.62 4.58 14.55
C GLY A 197 18.51 4.64 16.07
N ARG A 198 17.99 3.57 16.67
CA ARG A 198 17.91 3.37 18.14
C ARG A 198 19.26 3.48 18.82
N ASP A 199 20.33 3.16 18.11
CA ASP A 199 21.72 3.31 18.52
C ASP A 199 22.21 4.77 18.57
N GLY A 200 21.38 5.73 18.18
CA GLY A 200 21.71 7.14 18.04
C GLY A 200 22.62 7.46 16.85
N VAL A 201 22.90 6.48 16.00
CA VAL A 201 23.74 6.67 14.83
C VAL A 201 22.94 7.30 13.70
N ARG A 202 23.47 8.41 13.19
CA ARG A 202 22.93 9.08 12.01
C ARG A 202 23.36 8.33 10.75
N ARG A 203 22.39 7.91 9.96
CA ARG A 203 22.57 7.26 8.67
C ARG A 203 22.24 8.26 7.57
N PRO A 204 23.18 8.56 6.68
CA PRO A 204 22.96 9.52 5.61
C PRO A 204 22.04 8.92 4.54
N PHE A 205 21.44 9.80 3.75
CA PHE A 205 20.77 9.46 2.49
C PHE A 205 21.60 8.45 1.66
N PRO A 206 21.02 7.41 1.04
CA PRO A 206 19.59 7.15 0.95
C PRO A 206 19.03 6.21 2.04
N ALA A 207 19.81 5.86 3.08
CA ALA A 207 19.33 4.98 4.15
C ALA A 207 18.08 5.54 4.84
N PRO A 208 17.09 4.66 5.16
CA PRO A 208 17.08 3.20 5.05
C PRO A 208 16.56 2.66 3.71
N PHE A 209 16.31 3.51 2.70
CA PHE A 209 15.72 3.12 1.41
C PHE A 209 16.78 2.71 0.38
N ASP A 210 17.65 1.75 0.76
CA ASP A 210 18.77 1.24 -0.05
C ASP A 210 18.93 -0.29 0.08
N HIS A 211 17.83 -0.97 0.40
CA HIS A 211 17.78 -2.42 0.55
C HIS A 211 16.45 -2.99 0.06
N GLU A 212 16.35 -4.30 0.04
CA GLU A 212 15.19 -5.01 -0.49
C GLU A 212 13.90 -4.71 0.28
N MET A 213 12.86 -4.40 -0.47
CA MET A 213 11.49 -4.19 0.00
C MET A 213 10.51 -5.02 -0.82
N TYR A 214 9.45 -5.48 -0.17
CA TYR A 214 8.35 -6.20 -0.78
C TYR A 214 7.11 -5.34 -0.89
N ILE A 215 6.21 -5.72 -1.80
CA ILE A 215 4.95 -5.05 -2.06
C ILE A 215 3.87 -5.54 -1.10
N ILE A 216 3.03 -4.62 -0.65
CA ILE A 216 1.83 -4.89 0.14
C ILE A 216 0.63 -4.22 -0.52
N LEU A 217 -0.47 -4.98 -0.62
CA LEU A 217 -1.81 -4.48 -0.96
C LEU A 217 -2.76 -4.87 0.15
N ASN A 218 -3.46 -3.92 0.73
CA ASN A 218 -4.45 -4.19 1.78
C ASN A 218 -5.58 -3.16 1.81
N LEU A 219 -6.65 -3.53 2.48
CA LEU A 219 -7.73 -2.62 2.83
C LEU A 219 -7.94 -2.67 4.34
N ALA A 220 -7.49 -1.65 5.05
CA ALA A 220 -7.75 -1.51 6.49
C ALA A 220 -9.15 -0.95 6.75
N VAL A 221 -9.71 -1.31 7.90
CA VAL A 221 -11.01 -0.85 8.40
C VAL A 221 -10.84 -0.23 9.77
N GLY A 222 -11.09 1.06 9.89
CA GLY A 222 -10.86 1.81 11.12
C GLY A 222 -9.39 2.17 11.31
N GLY A 223 -9.09 2.72 12.47
CA GLY A 223 -7.73 3.09 12.86
C GLY A 223 -7.58 4.55 13.21
N ASN A 224 -6.44 4.87 13.81
CA ASN A 224 -6.16 6.19 14.40
C ASN A 224 -6.16 7.32 13.37
N TRP A 225 -5.75 7.04 12.14
CA TRP A 225 -5.65 8.07 11.10
C TRP A 225 -6.95 8.25 10.32
N VAL A 226 -7.54 7.16 9.84
CA VAL A 226 -8.75 7.20 9.00
C VAL A 226 -10.04 7.34 9.82
N GLY A 227 -9.98 7.10 11.13
CA GLY A 227 -11.15 7.03 12.01
C GLY A 227 -11.91 5.72 11.86
N TYR A 228 -13.10 5.67 12.43
CA TYR A 228 -13.87 4.43 12.50
C TYR A 228 -15.11 4.48 11.61
N PRO A 229 -15.52 3.34 11.03
CA PRO A 229 -16.77 3.26 10.28
C PRO A 229 -17.98 3.61 11.16
N ASP A 230 -19.01 4.15 10.54
CA ASP A 230 -20.28 4.49 11.19
C ASP A 230 -21.49 3.96 10.37
N GLU A 231 -22.67 4.45 10.68
CA GLU A 231 -23.89 4.03 9.99
C GLU A 231 -23.95 4.41 8.51
N THR A 232 -23.08 5.31 8.05
CA THR A 232 -23.00 5.72 6.64
C THR A 232 -22.01 4.86 5.84
N THR A 233 -21.23 3.99 6.51
CA THR A 233 -20.24 3.14 5.86
C THR A 233 -20.91 1.94 5.21
N ASP A 234 -20.86 1.89 3.86
CA ASP A 234 -21.37 0.75 3.08
C ASP A 234 -20.33 -0.38 3.05
N PHE A 235 -20.70 -1.55 3.57
CA PHE A 235 -19.87 -2.76 3.55
C PHE A 235 -20.25 -3.74 2.43
N GLU A 236 -21.44 -3.60 1.84
CA GLU A 236 -21.92 -4.51 0.79
C GLU A 236 -21.33 -4.13 -0.58
N GLY A 237 -21.21 -2.83 -0.86
CA GLY A 237 -20.67 -2.31 -2.11
C GLY A 237 -19.19 -1.96 -2.09
N ALA A 238 -18.55 -1.97 -0.92
CA ALA A 238 -17.16 -1.55 -0.80
C ALA A 238 -16.21 -2.61 -1.40
N VAL A 239 -15.36 -2.17 -2.32
CA VAL A 239 -14.32 -3.00 -2.92
C VAL A 239 -13.10 -2.17 -3.31
N TYR A 240 -11.92 -2.64 -2.94
CA TYR A 240 -10.65 -2.17 -3.46
C TYR A 240 -10.30 -3.05 -4.66
N GLU A 241 -10.31 -2.48 -5.86
CA GLU A 241 -10.09 -3.18 -7.12
C GLU A 241 -8.68 -2.89 -7.63
N VAL A 242 -7.90 -3.93 -7.94
CA VAL A 242 -6.58 -3.82 -8.55
C VAL A 242 -6.58 -4.52 -9.89
N ASP A 243 -6.31 -3.78 -10.96
CA ASP A 243 -6.28 -4.25 -12.35
C ASP A 243 -4.95 -4.94 -12.67
N TYR A 244 -3.84 -4.32 -12.24
CA TYR A 244 -2.51 -4.91 -12.34
C TYR A 244 -1.54 -4.29 -11.33
N VAL A 245 -0.47 -5.04 -11.07
CA VAL A 245 0.77 -4.55 -10.42
C VAL A 245 1.93 -4.83 -11.33
N ARG A 246 2.85 -3.87 -11.49
CA ARG A 246 4.07 -4.00 -12.30
C ARG A 246 5.26 -3.40 -11.60
N VAL A 247 6.41 -4.04 -11.77
CA VAL A 247 7.70 -3.49 -11.35
C VAL A 247 8.65 -3.51 -12.54
N TYR A 248 9.31 -2.38 -12.73
CA TYR A 248 10.35 -2.21 -13.74
C TYR A 248 11.66 -1.84 -13.07
N GLN A 249 12.76 -2.40 -13.53
CA GLN A 249 14.10 -2.07 -13.03
C GLN A 249 15.01 -1.69 -14.19
N LYS A 250 16.02 -0.87 -13.90
CA LYS A 250 17.11 -0.60 -14.85
C LYS A 250 18.13 -1.70 -14.75
N GLU A 251 18.76 -2.04 -15.87
CA GLU A 251 19.95 -2.89 -15.83
C GLU A 251 20.98 -2.27 -14.87
N PRO A 252 21.66 -3.10 -14.04
CA PRO A 252 22.67 -2.65 -13.07
C PRO A 252 23.83 -1.89 -13.68
#